data_28de577139d1f8db0d4b52ca22494c37
#
_entry.id   28de577139d1f8db0d4b52ca22494c37
#
_cell.length_a   1.000
_cell.length_b   1.000
_cell.length_c   1.000
_cell.angle_alpha   90.00
_cell.angle_beta   90.00
_cell.angle_gamma   90.00
#
_symmetry.space_group_name_H-M   'P 1'
#
loop_
_entity.id
_entity.type
_entity.pdbx_description
1 polymer ?
#
loop_
_entity_poly.entity_id
_entity_poly.type
_entity_poly.pdbx_seq_one_letter_code
_entity_poly.pdbx_strand_id
1 'polypeptide(L)'
;MDNPTPDTSTDRSRLLHQIPVEVTVSVGRARPLISDLLSLTDSDILPLDRRIEDPVELFIGDKLIARGELQELEGDETGRLAVRLTEIVSDARTLS
;
A
#
# COMPACT_ATOMS: atom_id res chain seq x y z
N MET A 1 18.14 30.39 28.18
CA MET A 1 17.99 30.09 27.75
C MET A 1 17.52 29.24 27.44
N ASP A 2 17.26 28.68 27.18
CA ASP A 2 17.00 27.91 26.90
C ASP A 2 16.19 27.51 26.29
N ASN A 3 15.83 27.33 25.74
CA ASN A 3 15.22 26.84 25.25
C ASN A 3 14.65 26.79 24.12
N PRO A 4 14.91 27.02 23.11
CA PRO A 4 14.29 26.83 21.83
C PRO A 4 14.31 25.43 21.33
N THR A 5 14.96 24.57 21.99
CA THR A 5 15.06 23.16 21.59
C THR A 5 13.72 22.48 21.39
N PRO A 6 12.70 22.71 22.25
CA PRO A 6 11.40 22.07 22.01
C PRO A 6 10.78 22.49 20.67
N ASP A 7 10.97 23.74 20.30
CA ASP A 7 10.42 24.22 19.05
C ASP A 7 11.06 23.52 17.86
N THR A 8 12.35 23.26 17.93
CA THR A 8 13.06 22.58 16.87
C THR A 8 12.54 21.16 16.68
N SER A 9 12.30 20.45 17.77
CA SER A 9 11.73 19.10 17.68
C SER A 9 10.34 19.13 17.06
N THR A 10 9.53 20.10 17.43
CA THR A 10 8.19 20.23 16.86
C THR A 10 8.25 20.48 15.37
N ASP A 11 9.20 21.31 14.93
CA ASP A 11 9.33 21.61 13.51
C ASP A 11 9.74 20.37 12.72
N ARG A 12 10.65 19.56 13.23
CA ARG A 12 11.02 18.32 12.58
C ARG A 12 9.83 17.39 12.44
N SER A 13 9.04 17.28 13.49
CA SER A 13 7.87 16.44 13.48
C SER A 13 6.90 16.87 12.39
N ARG A 14 6.68 18.17 12.26
CA ARG A 14 5.80 18.67 11.19
C ARG A 14 6.33 18.34 9.82
N LEU A 15 7.63 18.50 9.61
CA LEU A 15 8.22 18.21 8.31
C LEU A 15 8.08 16.74 7.97
N LEU A 16 8.30 15.84 8.94
CA LEU A 16 8.15 14.42 8.72
C LEU A 16 6.71 14.06 8.36
N HIS A 17 5.75 14.73 8.98
CA HIS A 17 4.34 14.45 8.71
C HIS A 17 3.90 14.95 7.33
N GLN A 18 4.69 15.78 6.69
CA GLN A 18 4.35 16.29 5.36
C GLN A 18 5.02 15.51 4.24
N ILE A 19 5.85 14.54 4.57
CA ILE A 19 6.52 13.75 3.56
C ILE A 19 5.57 12.65 3.09
N PRO A 20 5.27 12.58 1.80
CA PRO A 20 4.44 11.51 1.29
C PRO A 20 5.16 10.17 1.37
N VAL A 21 4.41 9.12 1.63
CA VAL A 21 4.94 7.77 1.70
C VAL A 21 4.15 6.92 0.72
N GLU A 22 4.85 6.13 -0.08
CA GLU A 22 4.19 5.29 -1.04
C GLU A 22 3.65 4.03 -0.37
N VAL A 23 2.37 3.76 -0.60
CA VAL A 23 1.72 2.55 -0.12
C VAL A 23 1.45 1.66 -1.33
N THR A 24 1.92 0.42 -1.27
CA THR A 24 1.69 -0.55 -2.34
C THR A 24 0.48 -1.40 -1.97
N VAL A 25 -0.46 -1.50 -2.90
CA VAL A 25 -1.65 -2.34 -2.73
C VAL A 25 -1.44 -3.61 -3.52
N SER A 26 -1.41 -4.74 -2.83
CA SER A 26 -1.17 -6.05 -3.45
C SER A 26 -2.49 -6.80 -3.59
N VAL A 27 -2.79 -7.21 -4.82
CA VAL A 27 -3.98 -8.01 -5.09
C VAL A 27 -3.67 -9.50 -5.13
N GLY A 28 -2.40 -9.88 -5.00
CA GLY A 28 -1.99 -11.26 -5.03
C GLY A 28 -0.65 -11.42 -5.71
N ARG A 29 -0.15 -12.64 -5.69
CA ARG A 29 1.13 -12.98 -6.29
C ARG A 29 0.99 -14.21 -7.15
N ALA A 30 1.90 -14.33 -8.11
CA ALA A 30 2.00 -15.52 -8.93
C ALA A 30 3.44 -16.02 -8.87
N ARG A 31 3.62 -17.33 -9.04
CA ARG A 31 4.96 -17.93 -9.01
C ARG A 31 5.12 -18.90 -10.15
N PRO A 32 5.05 -18.41 -11.39
CA PRO A 32 5.25 -19.28 -12.54
C PRO A 32 6.70 -19.72 -12.66
N LEU A 33 6.92 -20.80 -13.39
CA LEU A 33 8.26 -21.20 -13.76
C LEU A 33 8.85 -20.20 -14.73
N ILE A 34 10.19 -20.10 -14.74
CA ILE A 34 10.85 -19.18 -15.67
C ILE A 34 10.51 -19.52 -17.11
N SER A 35 10.43 -20.81 -17.42
CA SER A 35 10.10 -21.23 -18.79
C SER A 35 8.71 -20.73 -19.19
N ASP A 36 7.77 -20.71 -18.25
CA ASP A 36 6.42 -20.23 -18.54
C ASP A 36 6.43 -18.72 -18.78
N LEU A 37 7.22 -18.00 -17.98
CA LEU A 37 7.34 -16.55 -18.17
C LEU A 37 7.89 -16.19 -19.53
N LEU A 38 8.90 -16.94 -19.98
CA LEU A 38 9.53 -16.65 -21.26
C LEU A 38 8.64 -16.95 -22.46
N SER A 39 7.59 -17.73 -22.25
CA SER A 39 6.67 -18.08 -23.34
C SER A 39 5.34 -17.34 -23.24
N LEU A 40 5.21 -16.37 -22.33
CA LEU A 40 3.97 -15.60 -22.22
C LEU A 40 3.76 -14.76 -23.48
N THR A 41 2.51 -14.73 -23.90
CA THR A 41 2.09 -13.91 -25.03
C THR A 41 0.87 -13.10 -24.61
N ASP A 42 0.54 -12.15 -25.46
CA ASP A 42 -0.65 -11.33 -25.27
C ASP A 42 -1.88 -12.22 -25.15
N SER A 43 -2.74 -11.91 -24.20
CA SER A 43 -3.98 -12.65 -23.90
C SER A 43 -3.78 -13.91 -23.06
N ASP A 44 -2.55 -14.23 -22.68
CA ASP A 44 -2.35 -15.31 -21.71
C ASP A 44 -2.88 -14.90 -20.35
N ILE A 45 -3.25 -15.90 -19.56
CA ILE A 45 -3.83 -15.66 -18.23
C ILE A 45 -2.81 -16.11 -17.19
N LEU A 46 -2.51 -15.21 -16.27
CA LEU A 46 -1.61 -15.49 -15.16
C LEU A 46 -2.43 -15.59 -13.88
N PRO A 47 -2.62 -16.79 -13.34
CA PRO A 47 -3.39 -16.94 -12.11
C PRO A 47 -2.65 -16.39 -10.92
N LEU A 48 -3.39 -15.82 -9.99
CA LEU A 48 -2.84 -15.31 -8.74
C LEU A 48 -3.21 -16.24 -7.59
N ASP A 49 -2.55 -16.07 -6.48
CA ASP A 49 -2.76 -16.88 -5.27
C ASP A 49 -3.92 -16.38 -4.43
N ARG A 50 -4.73 -15.48 -4.95
CA ARG A 50 -5.86 -14.88 -4.23
C ARG A 50 -7.12 -15.00 -5.05
N ARG A 51 -8.25 -14.97 -4.35
CA ARG A 51 -9.57 -14.96 -4.98
C ARG A 51 -10.08 -13.53 -5.08
N ILE A 52 -11.10 -13.34 -5.91
CA ILE A 52 -11.68 -12.00 -6.10
C ILE A 52 -12.23 -11.46 -4.78
N GLU A 53 -12.83 -12.31 -3.96
CA GLU A 53 -13.42 -11.89 -2.69
C GLU A 53 -12.41 -11.72 -1.57
N ASP A 54 -11.16 -12.10 -1.77
CA ASP A 54 -10.14 -11.95 -0.73
C ASP A 54 -9.79 -10.47 -0.57
N PRO A 55 -9.46 -10.04 0.64
CA PRO A 55 -9.04 -8.66 0.84
C PRO A 55 -7.68 -8.39 0.18
N VAL A 56 -7.48 -7.16 -0.25
CA VAL A 56 -6.17 -6.73 -0.73
C VAL A 56 -5.31 -6.34 0.46
N GLU A 57 -4.01 -6.36 0.27
CA GLU A 57 -3.05 -6.06 1.32
C GLU A 57 -2.29 -4.78 0.98
N LEU A 58 -2.04 -3.97 1.99
CA LEU A 58 -1.35 -2.70 1.83
C LEU A 58 -0.01 -2.78 2.54
N PHE A 59 1.03 -2.36 1.81
CA PHE A 59 2.41 -2.44 2.31
C PHE A 59 3.09 -1.09 2.23
N ILE A 60 3.99 -0.83 3.18
CA ILE A 60 5.00 0.19 3.05
C ILE A 60 6.32 -0.57 2.97
N GLY A 61 6.98 -0.48 1.79
CA GLY A 61 8.10 -1.37 1.54
C GLY A 61 7.63 -2.82 1.57
N ASP A 62 8.24 -3.64 2.39
CA ASP A 62 7.82 -5.03 2.55
C ASP A 62 7.03 -5.28 3.83
N LYS A 63 6.62 -4.22 4.52
CA LYS A 63 5.87 -4.35 5.77
C LYS A 63 4.38 -4.24 5.51
N LEU A 64 3.64 -5.26 5.91
CA LEU A 64 2.19 -5.26 5.83
C LEU A 64 1.62 -4.34 6.90
N ILE A 65 0.81 -3.37 6.49
CA ILE A 65 0.25 -2.39 7.43
C ILE A 65 -1.26 -2.49 7.55
N ALA A 66 -1.96 -2.97 6.51
CA ALA A 66 -3.42 -2.96 6.53
C ALA A 66 -3.96 -3.91 5.48
N ARG A 67 -5.25 -4.20 5.59
CA ARG A 67 -6.01 -4.93 4.58
C ARG A 67 -7.27 -4.16 4.26
N GLY A 68 -7.82 -4.41 3.10
CA GLY A 68 -9.01 -3.70 2.69
C GLY A 68 -9.66 -4.29 1.46
N GLU A 69 -10.65 -3.57 0.96
CA GLU A 69 -11.42 -3.97 -0.22
C GLU A 69 -11.27 -2.91 -1.28
N LEU A 70 -11.03 -3.36 -2.52
CA LEU A 70 -10.99 -2.43 -3.64
C LEU A 70 -12.38 -1.90 -3.91
N GLN A 71 -12.44 -0.63 -4.27
CA GLN A 71 -13.69 -0.01 -4.68
C GLN A 71 -13.36 1.11 -5.65
N GLU A 72 -14.39 1.64 -6.27
CA GLU A 72 -14.26 2.79 -7.14
C GLU A 72 -14.41 4.04 -6.30
N LEU A 73 -13.51 5.01 -6.49
CA LEU A 73 -13.60 6.28 -5.80
C LEU A 73 -14.81 7.05 -6.32
N GLU A 74 -15.66 7.51 -5.42
CA GLU A 74 -16.83 8.29 -5.77
C GLU A 74 -16.48 9.77 -5.83
N GLY A 75 -17.25 10.51 -6.62
CA GLY A 75 -17.08 11.94 -6.74
C GLY A 75 -16.50 12.31 -8.08
N ASP A 76 -15.58 13.30 -8.08
CA ASP A 76 -15.12 13.91 -9.32
C ASP A 76 -14.22 12.99 -10.15
N GLU A 77 -13.58 12.02 -9.54
CA GLU A 77 -12.66 11.15 -10.24
C GLU A 77 -13.23 9.75 -10.40
N THR A 78 -14.33 9.67 -11.12
CA THR A 78 -15.01 8.40 -11.39
C THR A 78 -14.07 7.45 -12.11
N GLY A 79 -14.07 6.18 -11.72
CA GLY A 79 -13.23 5.17 -12.32
C GLY A 79 -11.89 5.00 -11.65
N ARG A 80 -11.54 5.91 -10.75
CA ARG A 80 -10.29 5.79 -10.00
C ARG A 80 -10.43 4.72 -8.93
N LEU A 81 -9.40 3.89 -8.78
CA LEU A 81 -9.41 2.86 -7.75
C LEU A 81 -9.13 3.45 -6.39
N ALA A 82 -9.78 2.88 -5.38
CA ALA A 82 -9.57 3.23 -3.99
C ALA A 82 -9.63 1.95 -3.17
N VAL A 83 -9.19 2.02 -1.92
CA VAL A 83 -9.26 0.90 -1.00
C VAL A 83 -9.97 1.36 0.27
N ARG A 84 -11.01 0.62 0.64
CA ARG A 84 -11.65 0.83 1.93
C ARG A 84 -11.00 -0.10 2.93
N LEU A 85 -10.35 0.48 3.95
CA LEU A 85 -9.64 -0.31 4.93
C LEU A 85 -10.61 -1.10 5.80
N THR A 86 -10.30 -2.37 6.00
CA THR A 86 -11.10 -3.24 6.85
C THR A 86 -10.33 -3.71 8.08
N GLU A 87 -8.99 -3.62 8.03
CA GLU A 87 -8.16 -4.07 9.14
C GLU A 87 -6.85 -3.30 9.13
N ILE A 88 -6.45 -2.81 10.30
CA ILE A 88 -5.12 -2.21 10.49
C ILE A 88 -4.26 -3.25 11.17
N VAL A 89 -3.20 -3.68 10.49
CA VAL A 89 -2.33 -4.74 11.00
C VAL A 89 -1.20 -4.17 11.83
N SER A 90 -0.65 -3.02 11.40
CA SER A 90 0.46 -2.38 12.10
C SER A 90 0.24 -0.89 12.15
N ASP A 91 0.60 -0.29 13.29
CA ASP A 91 0.58 1.16 13.40
C ASP A 91 1.75 1.73 12.59
N ALA A 92 1.48 2.77 11.83
CA ALA A 92 2.52 3.42 11.03
C ALA A 92 3.67 3.94 11.90
N ARG A 93 3.39 4.25 13.16
CA ARG A 93 4.42 4.71 14.08
C ARG A 93 5.50 3.67 14.32
N THR A 94 5.20 2.40 14.13
CA THR A 94 6.20 1.36 14.30
C THR A 94 7.20 1.31 13.16
N LEU A 95 7.00 2.10 12.13
CA LEU A 95 7.92 2.17 10.99
C LEU A 95 9.10 3.08 11.24
N SER A 96 9.01 3.95 12.21
CA SER A 96 10.08 4.91 12.47
C SER A 96 11.13 4.39 13.44
#